data_32bc1a7d7c80d5d08f92bd3a8b204e9b
#
_entry.id   32bc1a7d7c80d5d08f92bd3a8b204e9b
#
_cell.length_a   1.000
_cell.length_b   1.000
_cell.length_c   1.000
_cell.angle_alpha   90.00
_cell.angle_beta   90.00
_cell.angle_gamma   90.00
#
_symmetry.space_group_name_H-M   'P 1'
#
loop_
_entity.id
_entity.type
_entity.pdbx_description
1 polymer ?
#
loop_
_entity_poly.entity_id
_entity_poly.type
_entity_poly.pdbx_seq_one_letter_code
_entity_poly.pdbx_strand_id
1 'polypeptide(L)'
;MDQNLDKNQFDLNEEESSFDFMSILNMFIFNWKIFVLSVIVCLGLGVLFLKVKSPEYQVSTKMLIKEEGKKMTGLSSIISGNALLSSMADLGMVSSSNGVDNEIEILQSNMLLRETIMDLKLYTEYRMDAFIKPKLIYKKQPITVDIDRPSLENMDETKQPIKLKISKDGNGYKVSGMTWTKEREEMPFEANITKLPATVKTYAGTLTLSKNIEAQEPLTEEKDEHVLINPVVSTIKVFLKNLTVETASKKTTALVLTFNDKDEKRAEDFLSQLVICYNRQANADKNELAMKTEDFVN
;
A
#
# COMPACT_ATOMS: atom_id res chain seq x y z
N MET A 1 72.95 54.22 37.37
CA MET A 1 72.71 52.94 38.03
C MET A 1 71.45 52.31 37.39
N ASP A 2 71.74 51.36 36.57
CA ASP A 2 70.90 50.71 35.63
C ASP A 2 69.74 49.96 36.23
N GLN A 3 68.64 49.89 35.51
CA GLN A 3 67.82 48.72 35.45
C GLN A 3 67.04 48.66 34.12
N ASN A 4 67.60 47.87 33.22
CA ASN A 4 66.87 47.31 32.08
C ASN A 4 65.77 46.45 32.59
N LEU A 5 64.53 46.70 32.14
CA LEU A 5 63.41 45.77 32.23
C LEU A 5 63.05 45.37 30.83
N ASP A 6 63.45 44.15 30.51
CA ASP A 6 63.02 43.38 29.34
C ASP A 6 61.48 43.29 29.28
N LYS A 7 60.91 43.92 28.26
CA LYS A 7 59.56 43.68 27.83
C LYS A 7 59.59 42.49 26.88
N ASN A 8 59.40 41.31 27.41
CA ASN A 8 58.96 40.16 26.59
C ASN A 8 57.58 40.46 26.07
N GLN A 9 57.50 40.90 24.83
CA GLN A 9 56.33 41.07 24.06
C GLN A 9 55.94 39.68 23.58
N PHE A 10 54.89 39.06 24.21
CA PHE A 10 54.25 37.85 23.75
C PHE A 10 53.43 38.25 22.53
N ASP A 11 54.03 38.12 21.34
CA ASP A 11 53.31 38.14 20.08
C ASP A 11 52.44 36.87 19.99
N LEU A 12 51.19 37.00 20.40
CA LEU A 12 50.15 36.08 20.02
C LEU A 12 49.85 36.34 18.54
N ASN A 13 50.58 35.66 17.66
CA ASN A 13 50.17 35.50 16.30
C ASN A 13 48.85 34.68 16.32
N GLU A 14 47.71 35.37 16.31
CA GLU A 14 46.48 34.81 15.85
C GLU A 14 46.68 34.43 14.37
N GLU A 15 47.04 33.18 14.10
CA GLU A 15 46.87 32.60 12.80
C GLU A 15 45.37 32.56 12.55
N GLU A 16 44.81 33.67 12.04
CA GLU A 16 43.58 33.63 11.29
C GLU A 16 43.82 32.60 10.18
N SER A 17 43.22 31.42 10.35
CA SER A 17 43.12 30.40 9.30
C SER A 17 42.26 31.00 8.20
N SER A 18 42.81 31.90 7.42
CA SER A 18 42.21 32.33 6.17
C SER A 18 42.12 31.06 5.30
N PHE A 19 40.92 30.58 5.12
CA PHE A 19 40.63 29.50 4.18
C PHE A 19 41.17 29.95 2.82
N ASP A 20 42.35 29.48 2.47
CA ASP A 20 42.99 29.82 1.20
C ASP A 20 42.27 29.02 0.09
N PHE A 21 41.17 29.59 -0.40
CA PHE A 21 40.35 29.05 -1.46
C PHE A 21 41.17 28.71 -2.72
N MET A 22 42.23 29.49 -2.98
CA MET A 22 43.11 29.29 -4.12
C MET A 22 43.98 28.05 -3.97
N SER A 23 44.42 27.73 -2.77
CA SER A 23 45.20 26.53 -2.45
C SER A 23 44.35 25.27 -2.62
N ILE A 24 43.08 25.32 -2.16
CA ILE A 24 42.10 24.24 -2.34
C ILE A 24 41.81 24.04 -3.83
N LEU A 25 41.60 25.12 -4.58
CA LEU A 25 41.32 25.06 -6.02
C LEU A 25 42.48 24.40 -6.80
N ASN A 26 43.74 24.79 -6.48
CA ASN A 26 44.94 24.20 -7.09
C ASN A 26 45.07 22.70 -6.75
N MET A 27 44.71 22.26 -5.56
CA MET A 27 44.71 20.87 -5.17
C MET A 27 43.69 20.06 -6.00
N PHE A 28 42.50 20.61 -6.27
CA PHE A 28 41.50 20.00 -7.12
C PHE A 28 41.98 19.93 -8.59
N ILE A 29 42.61 20.97 -9.12
CA ILE A 29 43.10 21.02 -10.49
C ILE A 29 44.24 19.99 -10.68
N PHE A 30 45.14 19.87 -9.70
CA PHE A 30 46.24 18.90 -9.78
C PHE A 30 45.78 17.44 -9.70
N ASN A 31 44.75 17.14 -8.91
CA ASN A 31 44.21 15.80 -8.70
C ASN A 31 42.87 15.57 -9.45
N TRP A 32 42.63 16.31 -10.56
CA TRP A 32 41.35 16.24 -11.28
C TRP A 32 40.94 14.81 -11.70
N LYS A 33 41.93 13.93 -11.97
CA LYS A 33 41.69 12.52 -12.35
C LYS A 33 41.01 11.73 -11.24
N ILE A 34 41.43 11.95 -9.98
CA ILE A 34 40.85 11.30 -8.81
C ILE A 34 39.43 11.85 -8.58
N PHE A 35 39.25 13.16 -8.76
CA PHE A 35 37.94 13.79 -8.66
C PHE A 35 36.96 13.25 -9.70
N VAL A 36 37.35 13.17 -10.97
CA VAL A 36 36.54 12.61 -12.05
C VAL A 36 36.19 11.14 -11.76
N LEU A 37 37.17 10.34 -11.32
CA LEU A 37 36.93 8.94 -10.95
C LEU A 37 35.90 8.84 -9.80
N SER A 38 36.04 9.65 -8.76
CA SER A 38 35.09 9.70 -7.64
C SER A 38 33.68 10.06 -8.10
N VAL A 39 33.54 11.04 -8.99
CA VAL A 39 32.24 11.45 -9.55
C VAL A 39 31.60 10.29 -10.36
N ILE A 40 32.39 9.61 -11.18
CA ILE A 40 31.91 8.47 -11.98
C ILE A 40 31.42 7.33 -11.05
N VAL A 41 32.19 7.01 -10.00
CA VAL A 41 31.81 5.99 -9.02
C VAL A 41 30.53 6.39 -8.30
N CYS A 42 30.42 7.65 -7.85
CA CYS A 42 29.25 8.16 -7.15
C CYS A 42 27.99 8.15 -8.05
N LEU A 43 28.12 8.57 -9.29
CA LEU A 43 27.03 8.49 -10.28
C LEU A 43 26.62 7.05 -10.58
N GLY A 44 27.60 6.15 -10.73
CA GLY A 44 27.35 4.72 -10.93
C GLY A 44 26.56 4.11 -9.77
N LEU A 45 26.97 4.39 -8.53
CA LEU A 45 26.25 3.96 -7.32
C LEU A 45 24.86 4.61 -7.24
N GLY A 46 24.71 5.88 -7.60
CA GLY A 46 23.42 6.57 -7.65
C GLY A 46 22.44 5.93 -8.64
N VAL A 47 22.90 5.63 -9.85
CA VAL A 47 22.10 4.93 -10.88
C VAL A 47 21.72 3.52 -10.41
N LEU A 48 22.65 2.79 -9.80
CA LEU A 48 22.39 1.47 -9.24
C LEU A 48 21.32 1.55 -8.13
N PHE A 49 21.43 2.50 -7.23
CA PHE A 49 20.45 2.73 -6.16
C PHE A 49 19.05 3.03 -6.71
N LEU A 50 18.95 3.91 -7.72
CA LEU A 50 17.67 4.24 -8.36
C LEU A 50 17.04 3.03 -9.05
N LYS A 51 17.85 2.16 -9.67
CA LYS A 51 17.35 0.93 -10.30
C LYS A 51 16.91 -0.14 -9.30
N VAL A 52 17.49 -0.16 -8.10
CA VAL A 52 17.13 -1.09 -7.04
C VAL A 52 15.87 -0.64 -6.29
N LYS A 53 15.68 0.66 -6.09
CA LYS A 53 14.50 1.20 -5.40
C LYS A 53 13.27 1.13 -6.33
N SER A 54 12.21 0.45 -5.86
CA SER A 54 10.93 0.48 -6.57
C SER A 54 10.27 1.85 -6.41
N PRO A 55 9.68 2.43 -7.46
CA PRO A 55 8.88 3.63 -7.32
C PRO A 55 7.69 3.37 -6.39
N GLU A 56 7.30 4.37 -5.64
CA GLU A 56 6.07 4.39 -4.86
C GLU A 56 5.17 5.50 -5.41
N TYR A 57 3.93 5.16 -5.69
CA TYR A 57 2.91 6.06 -6.20
C TYR A 57 1.94 6.37 -5.09
N GLN A 58 1.58 7.64 -4.95
CA GLN A 58 0.53 8.10 -4.07
C GLN A 58 -0.67 8.51 -4.89
N VAL A 59 -1.78 7.82 -4.67
CA VAL A 59 -3.07 8.12 -5.30
C VAL A 59 -4.04 8.64 -4.26
N SER A 60 -4.79 9.67 -4.59
CA SER A 60 -5.78 10.26 -3.69
C SER A 60 -7.12 10.41 -4.38
N THR A 61 -8.19 10.12 -3.66
CA THR A 61 -9.57 10.36 -4.09
C THR A 61 -10.33 11.12 -3.02
N LYS A 62 -11.35 11.88 -3.43
CA LYS A 62 -12.22 12.62 -2.51
C LYS A 62 -13.60 12.01 -2.51
N MET A 63 -14.14 11.79 -1.33
CA MET A 63 -15.49 11.28 -1.13
C MET A 63 -16.29 12.28 -0.28
N LEU A 64 -17.52 12.56 -0.71
CA LEU A 64 -18.44 13.38 0.07
C LEU A 64 -19.39 12.47 0.85
N ILE A 65 -19.38 12.61 2.16
CA ILE A 65 -20.34 11.93 3.02
C ILE A 65 -21.61 12.77 3.06
N LYS A 66 -22.71 12.19 2.61
CA LYS A 66 -24.03 12.81 2.84
C LYS A 66 -24.42 12.55 4.29
N GLU A 67 -24.33 13.55 5.13
CA GLU A 67 -25.06 13.54 6.39
C GLU A 67 -26.55 13.49 6.01
N GLU A 68 -27.14 12.31 6.02
CA GLU A 68 -28.58 12.21 6.16
C GLU A 68 -28.86 12.71 7.57
N GLY A 69 -29.29 13.99 7.63
CA GLY A 69 -29.66 14.59 8.89
C GLY A 69 -30.51 13.59 9.62
N LYS A 70 -30.03 13.14 10.79
CA LYS A 70 -30.87 12.47 11.77
C LYS A 70 -32.03 13.43 11.99
N LYS A 71 -33.12 13.26 11.20
CA LYS A 71 -34.42 13.71 11.62
C LYS A 71 -34.60 13.00 12.94
N MET A 72 -34.36 13.70 14.02
CA MET A 72 -34.81 13.31 15.35
C MET A 72 -36.33 13.23 15.28
N THR A 73 -36.78 12.14 14.63
CA THR A 73 -38.20 11.83 14.49
C THR A 73 -38.68 11.47 15.88
N GLY A 74 -39.32 12.39 16.53
CA GLY A 74 -40.02 12.18 17.79
C GLY A 74 -39.64 13.09 18.94
N LEU A 75 -38.42 13.64 19.01
CA LEU A 75 -38.02 14.50 20.13
C LEU A 75 -37.98 15.98 19.78
N SER A 76 -37.92 16.33 18.49
CA SER A 76 -37.97 17.72 18.01
C SER A 76 -39.33 18.36 18.10
N SER A 77 -40.40 17.57 18.23
CA SER A 77 -41.75 18.10 18.46
C SER A 77 -42.02 18.53 19.91
N ILE A 78 -41.17 18.11 20.86
CA ILE A 78 -41.37 18.42 22.31
C ILE A 78 -40.51 19.62 22.73
N ILE A 79 -39.47 19.97 21.97
CA ILE A 79 -38.56 21.08 22.31
C ILE A 79 -38.75 22.20 21.27
N SER A 80 -39.87 22.88 21.34
CA SER A 80 -40.13 24.12 20.55
C SER A 80 -39.40 25.32 21.15
N GLY A 81 -38.07 25.21 21.34
CA GLY A 81 -37.26 26.32 21.81
C GLY A 81 -35.90 26.29 21.11
N ASN A 82 -35.77 27.06 20.01
CA ASN A 82 -34.54 27.24 19.25
C ASN A 82 -33.30 27.62 20.09
N ALA A 83 -33.49 28.09 21.32
CA ALA A 83 -32.42 28.53 22.21
C ALA A 83 -31.65 27.38 22.89
N LEU A 84 -32.29 26.25 23.12
CA LEU A 84 -31.61 25.09 23.80
C LEU A 84 -30.75 24.31 22.82
N LEU A 85 -31.21 24.16 21.57
CA LEU A 85 -30.48 23.45 20.54
C LEU A 85 -29.23 24.22 20.07
N SER A 86 -29.34 25.56 19.97
CA SER A 86 -28.19 26.42 19.67
C SER A 86 -27.18 26.50 20.79
N SER A 87 -27.64 26.46 22.05
CA SER A 87 -26.72 26.41 23.20
C SER A 87 -26.01 25.07 23.38
N MET A 88 -26.64 23.95 23.00
CA MET A 88 -26.00 22.64 22.99
C MET A 88 -25.00 22.49 21.83
N ALA A 89 -25.25 23.14 20.69
CA ALA A 89 -24.32 23.23 19.58
C ALA A 89 -23.10 24.13 19.93
N ASP A 90 -23.34 25.22 20.66
CA ASP A 90 -22.30 26.16 21.11
C ASP A 90 -21.44 25.57 22.24
N LEU A 91 -21.98 24.64 23.04
CA LEU A 91 -21.26 23.88 24.06
C LEU A 91 -20.47 22.67 23.48
N GLY A 92 -20.44 22.50 22.14
CA GLY A 92 -19.71 21.40 21.50
C GLY A 92 -20.27 20.00 21.76
N MET A 93 -21.48 19.90 22.38
CA MET A 93 -22.10 18.61 22.70
C MET A 93 -22.81 17.96 21.51
N VAL A 94 -23.03 18.72 20.41
CA VAL A 94 -23.51 18.22 19.13
C VAL A 94 -22.43 18.52 18.08
N SER A 95 -21.28 17.87 18.23
CA SER A 95 -20.24 18.01 17.22
C SER A 95 -20.61 17.14 16.01
N SER A 96 -20.77 17.77 14.86
CA SER A 96 -20.84 17.12 13.54
C SER A 96 -19.58 16.30 13.23
N SER A 97 -18.50 16.45 14.02
CA SER A 97 -17.28 15.69 13.92
C SER A 97 -17.47 14.20 14.23
N ASN A 98 -18.34 13.84 15.17
CA ASN A 98 -18.53 12.43 15.56
C ASN A 98 -19.08 11.56 14.41
N GLY A 99 -19.86 12.15 13.50
CA GLY A 99 -20.36 11.44 12.32
C GLY A 99 -19.25 11.14 11.32
N VAL A 100 -18.38 12.11 11.06
CA VAL A 100 -17.27 11.97 10.10
C VAL A 100 -16.18 11.06 10.64
N ASP A 101 -15.89 11.14 11.95
CA ASP A 101 -14.89 10.29 12.59
C ASP A 101 -15.31 8.81 12.54
N ASN A 102 -16.60 8.51 12.76
CA ASN A 102 -17.14 7.16 12.61
C ASN A 102 -16.99 6.64 11.16
N GLU A 103 -17.21 7.48 10.15
CA GLU A 103 -17.04 7.08 8.75
C GLU A 103 -15.57 6.80 8.40
N ILE A 104 -14.64 7.53 9.01
CA ILE A 104 -13.20 7.26 8.88
C ILE A 104 -12.89 5.87 9.47
N GLU A 105 -13.41 5.53 10.63
CA GLU A 105 -13.22 4.22 11.25
C GLU A 105 -13.85 3.09 10.41
N ILE A 106 -15.02 3.31 9.81
CA ILE A 106 -15.67 2.35 8.91
C ILE A 106 -14.80 2.12 7.68
N LEU A 107 -14.29 3.18 7.04
CA LEU A 107 -13.42 3.09 5.87
C LEU A 107 -12.09 2.37 6.15
N GLN A 108 -11.61 2.44 7.38
CA GLN A 108 -10.40 1.74 7.83
C GLN A 108 -10.70 0.39 8.52
N SER A 109 -11.96 -0.04 8.53
CA SER A 109 -12.34 -1.29 9.17
C SER A 109 -11.77 -2.51 8.44
N ASN A 110 -11.38 -3.52 9.21
CA ASN A 110 -10.90 -4.78 8.64
C ASN A 110 -11.95 -5.47 7.76
N MET A 111 -13.23 -5.30 8.06
CA MET A 111 -14.34 -5.89 7.30
C MET A 111 -14.42 -5.31 5.90
N LEU A 112 -14.44 -3.99 5.79
CA LEU A 112 -14.52 -3.29 4.50
C LEU A 112 -13.26 -3.52 3.65
N LEU A 113 -12.07 -3.50 4.27
CA LEU A 113 -10.81 -3.80 3.60
C LEU A 113 -10.79 -5.25 3.10
N ARG A 114 -11.28 -6.21 3.92
CA ARG A 114 -11.38 -7.62 3.50
C ARG A 114 -12.24 -7.77 2.25
N GLU A 115 -13.42 -7.16 2.24
CA GLU A 115 -14.33 -7.18 1.11
C GLU A 115 -13.67 -6.61 -0.15
N THR A 116 -13.04 -5.44 -0.03
CA THR A 116 -12.31 -4.78 -1.12
C THR A 116 -11.17 -5.63 -1.67
N ILE A 117 -10.36 -6.23 -0.78
CA ILE A 117 -9.22 -7.08 -1.14
C ILE A 117 -9.70 -8.37 -1.82
N MET A 118 -10.81 -8.95 -1.34
CA MET A 118 -11.39 -10.15 -1.92
C MET A 118 -11.98 -9.90 -3.31
N ASP A 119 -12.71 -8.80 -3.49
CA ASP A 119 -13.32 -8.43 -4.76
C ASP A 119 -12.27 -8.21 -5.87
N LEU A 120 -11.15 -7.58 -5.54
CA LEU A 120 -10.05 -7.31 -6.46
C LEU A 120 -8.97 -8.39 -6.48
N LYS A 121 -9.09 -9.43 -5.65
CA LYS A 121 -8.08 -10.50 -5.47
C LYS A 121 -6.67 -9.96 -5.15
N LEU A 122 -6.58 -8.87 -4.37
CA LEU A 122 -5.32 -8.20 -4.04
C LEU A 122 -4.42 -9.00 -3.10
N TYR A 123 -4.90 -10.14 -2.60
CA TYR A 123 -4.12 -11.12 -1.86
C TYR A 123 -3.12 -11.87 -2.75
N THR A 124 -3.29 -11.82 -4.08
CA THR A 124 -2.36 -12.41 -5.05
C THR A 124 -1.52 -11.31 -5.71
N GLU A 125 -0.21 -11.38 -5.52
CA GLU A 125 0.76 -10.48 -6.17
C GLU A 125 1.49 -11.21 -7.28
N TYR A 126 1.59 -10.56 -8.44
CA TYR A 126 2.33 -11.04 -9.61
C TYR A 126 3.57 -10.21 -9.82
N ARG A 127 4.69 -10.88 -10.08
CA ARG A 127 5.96 -10.24 -10.42
C ARG A 127 6.59 -10.95 -11.61
N MET A 128 7.13 -10.19 -12.54
CA MET A 128 7.87 -10.72 -13.68
C MET A 128 9.35 -10.42 -13.53
N ASP A 129 10.20 -11.34 -13.95
CA ASP A 129 11.63 -11.12 -13.98
C ASP A 129 11.98 -9.88 -14.78
N ALA A 130 12.85 -9.07 -14.23
CA ALA A 130 13.43 -7.89 -14.84
C ALA A 130 14.94 -7.87 -14.56
N PHE A 131 15.68 -6.97 -15.22
CA PHE A 131 17.15 -6.95 -15.24
C PHE A 131 17.84 -7.05 -13.86
N ILE A 132 17.26 -6.46 -12.80
CA ILE A 132 17.91 -6.47 -11.47
C ILE A 132 17.05 -7.24 -10.44
N LYS A 133 15.74 -7.02 -10.45
CA LYS A 133 14.81 -7.67 -9.52
C LYS A 133 13.43 -7.81 -10.16
N PRO A 134 12.64 -8.83 -9.76
CA PRO A 134 11.29 -8.99 -10.27
C PRO A 134 10.43 -7.74 -10.03
N LYS A 135 9.75 -7.26 -11.09
CA LYS A 135 8.87 -6.10 -11.05
C LYS A 135 7.44 -6.53 -10.76
N LEU A 136 6.75 -5.81 -9.89
CA LEU A 136 5.33 -5.99 -9.66
C LEU A 136 4.54 -5.69 -10.94
N ILE A 137 3.57 -6.55 -11.26
CA ILE A 137 2.66 -6.41 -12.39
C ILE A 137 1.23 -6.55 -11.86
N TYR A 138 0.37 -5.65 -12.27
CA TYR A 138 -1.05 -5.69 -11.91
C TYR A 138 -1.92 -5.76 -13.18
N LYS A 139 -2.82 -6.74 -13.23
CA LYS A 139 -3.75 -7.03 -14.34
C LYS A 139 -3.11 -7.35 -15.71
N LYS A 140 -1.80 -7.23 -15.85
CA LYS A 140 -1.05 -7.45 -17.11
C LYS A 140 -0.20 -8.71 -17.11
N GLN A 141 -0.32 -9.54 -16.07
CA GLN A 141 0.38 -10.82 -15.94
C GLN A 141 -0.05 -11.79 -17.04
N PRO A 142 0.86 -12.64 -17.55
CA PRO A 142 0.55 -13.65 -18.57
C PRO A 142 -0.41 -14.73 -18.09
N ILE A 143 -0.24 -15.18 -16.84
CA ILE A 143 -1.03 -16.27 -16.25
C ILE A 143 -1.67 -15.76 -14.97
N THR A 144 -2.97 -16.02 -14.82
CA THR A 144 -3.71 -15.73 -13.60
C THR A 144 -3.82 -16.99 -12.75
N VAL A 145 -3.54 -16.87 -11.48
CA VAL A 145 -3.63 -17.96 -10.50
C VAL A 145 -4.75 -17.64 -9.51
N ASP A 146 -5.74 -18.52 -9.47
CA ASP A 146 -6.83 -18.46 -8.50
C ASP A 146 -6.67 -19.59 -7.46
N ILE A 147 -7.03 -19.29 -6.23
CA ILE A 147 -7.10 -20.27 -5.14
C ILE A 147 -8.55 -20.43 -4.68
N ASP A 148 -8.93 -21.63 -4.31
CA ASP A 148 -10.26 -21.88 -3.76
C ASP A 148 -10.44 -21.20 -2.39
N ARG A 149 -11.67 -20.74 -2.12
CA ARG A 149 -11.98 -19.95 -0.93
C ARG A 149 -11.68 -20.66 0.39
N PRO A 150 -11.99 -21.97 0.57
CA PRO A 150 -11.66 -22.67 1.80
C PRO A 150 -10.14 -22.71 2.06
N SER A 151 -9.34 -22.89 1.01
CA SER A 151 -7.88 -22.87 1.13
C SER A 151 -7.34 -21.50 1.52
N LEU A 152 -7.92 -20.44 0.96
CA LEU A 152 -7.57 -19.07 1.32
C LEU A 152 -7.90 -18.75 2.80
N GLU A 153 -9.04 -19.25 3.30
CA GLU A 153 -9.41 -19.11 4.71
C GLU A 153 -8.45 -19.89 5.63
N ASN A 154 -8.03 -21.10 5.25
CA ASN A 154 -7.00 -21.85 5.98
C ASN A 154 -5.65 -21.12 6.03
N MET A 155 -5.29 -20.41 4.96
CA MET A 155 -4.07 -19.59 4.95
C MET A 155 -4.14 -18.42 5.98
N ASP A 156 -5.30 -17.88 6.26
CA ASP A 156 -5.48 -16.86 7.30
C ASP A 156 -5.16 -17.40 8.71
N GLU A 157 -5.39 -18.69 8.96
CA GLU A 157 -5.05 -19.36 10.23
C GLU A 157 -3.53 -19.58 10.35
N THR A 158 -2.91 -20.13 9.29
CA THR A 158 -1.47 -20.45 9.29
C THR A 158 -0.60 -19.21 9.15
N LYS A 159 -1.13 -18.11 8.58
CA LYS A 159 -0.43 -16.85 8.26
C LYS A 159 0.77 -17.05 7.33
N GLN A 160 0.79 -18.12 6.56
CA GLN A 160 1.88 -18.44 5.65
C GLN A 160 1.46 -18.19 4.19
N PRO A 161 2.31 -17.52 3.38
CA PRO A 161 2.03 -17.29 1.98
C PRO A 161 2.34 -18.51 1.12
N ILE A 162 1.67 -18.65 -0.01
CA ILE A 162 2.07 -19.57 -1.08
C ILE A 162 2.96 -18.81 -2.05
N LYS A 163 4.14 -19.36 -2.31
CA LYS A 163 5.06 -18.83 -3.31
C LYS A 163 5.11 -19.79 -4.48
N LEU A 164 4.89 -19.31 -5.69
CA LEU A 164 5.05 -20.12 -6.87
C LEU A 164 5.77 -19.34 -7.98
N LYS A 165 6.45 -20.10 -8.80
CA LYS A 165 7.18 -19.66 -9.97
C LYS A 165 6.63 -20.41 -11.16
N ILE A 166 6.27 -19.68 -12.20
CA ILE A 166 5.75 -20.22 -13.45
C ILE A 166 6.77 -19.90 -14.54
N SER A 167 7.32 -20.94 -15.13
CA SER A 167 8.29 -20.85 -16.24
C SER A 167 7.68 -21.46 -17.49
N LYS A 168 7.99 -20.92 -18.63
CA LYS A 168 7.59 -21.54 -19.90
C LYS A 168 8.56 -22.70 -20.20
N ASP A 169 8.02 -23.85 -20.60
CA ASP A 169 8.77 -25.04 -20.94
C ASP A 169 8.24 -25.61 -22.28
N GLY A 170 8.93 -25.24 -23.36
CA GLY A 170 8.50 -25.59 -24.72
C GLY A 170 7.05 -25.17 -25.00
N ASN A 171 6.16 -26.13 -25.24
CA ASN A 171 4.74 -25.87 -25.50
C ASN A 171 3.90 -25.82 -24.23
N GLY A 172 4.48 -26.07 -23.06
CA GLY A 172 3.80 -26.10 -21.77
C GLY A 172 4.35 -25.08 -20.78
N TYR A 173 4.03 -25.32 -19.52
CA TYR A 173 4.47 -24.50 -18.39
C TYR A 173 4.93 -25.41 -17.25
N LYS A 174 6.03 -25.06 -16.65
CA LYS A 174 6.52 -25.66 -15.41
C LYS A 174 6.14 -24.76 -14.25
N VAL A 175 5.40 -25.30 -13.30
CA VAL A 175 5.00 -24.59 -12.07
C VAL A 175 5.73 -25.23 -10.91
N SER A 176 6.51 -24.47 -10.21
CA SER A 176 7.21 -24.87 -8.99
C SER A 176 6.91 -23.89 -7.87
N GLY A 177 6.87 -24.37 -6.65
CA GLY A 177 6.55 -23.48 -5.55
C GLY A 177 6.74 -24.09 -4.19
N MET A 178 6.37 -23.28 -3.19
CA MET A 178 6.45 -23.61 -1.79
C MET A 178 5.14 -23.32 -1.11
N THR A 179 4.61 -24.30 -0.40
CA THR A 179 3.49 -24.18 0.52
C THR A 179 3.94 -24.55 1.93
N TRP A 180 3.04 -24.44 2.89
CA TRP A 180 3.35 -24.65 4.29
C TRP A 180 2.34 -25.57 4.93
N THR A 181 2.79 -26.44 5.84
CA THR A 181 1.89 -27.23 6.70
C THR A 181 1.33 -26.34 7.83
N LYS A 182 0.37 -26.89 8.59
CA LYS A 182 -0.14 -26.21 9.80
C LYS A 182 0.95 -26.04 10.87
N GLU A 183 1.91 -26.93 10.89
CA GLU A 183 3.09 -26.90 11.76
C GLU A 183 4.18 -25.95 11.26
N ARG A 184 3.93 -25.25 10.13
CA ARG A 184 4.87 -24.34 9.46
C ARG A 184 6.09 -24.99 8.83
N GLU A 185 5.96 -26.24 8.44
CA GLU A 185 6.98 -26.92 7.66
C GLU A 185 6.84 -26.58 6.17
N GLU A 186 7.96 -26.42 5.50
CA GLU A 186 8.01 -26.11 4.07
C GLU A 186 7.68 -27.36 3.23
N MET A 187 6.69 -27.21 2.36
CA MET A 187 6.26 -28.26 1.44
C MET A 187 6.43 -27.78 -0.01
N PRO A 188 7.55 -28.17 -0.66
CA PRO A 188 7.76 -27.85 -2.06
C PRO A 188 6.78 -28.63 -2.94
N PHE A 189 6.37 -28.03 -4.04
CA PHE A 189 5.58 -28.71 -5.07
C PHE A 189 6.08 -28.34 -6.46
N GLU A 190 5.86 -29.24 -7.41
CA GLU A 190 6.20 -29.07 -8.81
C GLU A 190 5.12 -29.74 -9.67
N ALA A 191 4.73 -29.07 -10.75
CA ALA A 191 3.77 -29.59 -11.72
C ALA A 191 4.11 -29.12 -13.13
N ASN A 192 3.99 -30.02 -14.11
CA ASN A 192 4.14 -29.71 -15.51
C ASN A 192 2.75 -29.61 -16.16
N ILE A 193 2.48 -28.51 -16.81
CA ILE A 193 1.17 -28.18 -17.40
C ILE A 193 1.36 -28.05 -18.90
N THR A 194 0.59 -28.81 -19.68
CA THR A 194 0.66 -28.77 -21.14
C THR A 194 -0.29 -27.75 -21.76
N LYS A 195 -1.43 -27.48 -21.09
CA LYS A 195 -2.47 -26.55 -21.57
C LYS A 195 -3.10 -25.79 -20.41
N LEU A 196 -3.50 -24.55 -20.67
CA LEU A 196 -4.31 -23.74 -19.76
C LEU A 196 -5.76 -23.70 -20.25
N PRO A 197 -6.79 -23.69 -19.38
CA PRO A 197 -6.67 -23.67 -17.92
C PRO A 197 -6.26 -25.04 -17.33
N ALA A 198 -5.57 -25.02 -16.18
CA ALA A 198 -5.13 -26.20 -15.48
C ALA A 198 -5.24 -26.02 -13.95
N THR A 199 -5.34 -27.14 -13.24
CA THR A 199 -5.40 -27.15 -11.78
C THR A 199 -4.17 -27.86 -11.20
N VAL A 200 -3.58 -27.27 -10.19
CA VAL A 200 -2.45 -27.82 -9.43
C VAL A 200 -2.89 -28.02 -7.98
N LYS A 201 -2.87 -29.25 -7.53
CA LYS A 201 -3.15 -29.58 -6.13
C LYS A 201 -1.90 -29.38 -5.31
N THR A 202 -2.00 -28.60 -4.25
CA THR A 202 -0.92 -28.35 -3.29
C THR A 202 -1.40 -28.72 -1.89
N TYR A 203 -0.48 -28.76 -0.94
CA TYR A 203 -0.85 -28.98 0.46
C TYR A 203 -1.77 -27.86 1.01
N ALA A 204 -1.56 -26.63 0.58
CA ALA A 204 -2.36 -25.48 1.02
C ALA A 204 -3.70 -25.34 0.29
N GLY A 205 -3.96 -26.16 -0.76
CA GLY A 205 -5.20 -26.14 -1.50
C GLY A 205 -5.02 -26.31 -3.01
N THR A 206 -6.10 -26.11 -3.74
CA THR A 206 -6.13 -26.23 -5.19
C THR A 206 -5.92 -24.88 -5.85
N LEU A 207 -4.90 -24.79 -6.69
CA LEU A 207 -4.59 -23.61 -7.49
C LEU A 207 -5.11 -23.83 -8.91
N THR A 208 -5.84 -22.87 -9.43
CA THR A 208 -6.33 -22.86 -10.81
C THR A 208 -5.55 -21.82 -11.61
N LEU A 209 -4.84 -22.28 -12.64
CA LEU A 209 -4.07 -21.43 -13.53
C LEU A 209 -4.87 -21.21 -14.81
N SER A 210 -4.97 -19.97 -15.26
CA SER A 210 -5.65 -19.60 -16.50
C SER A 210 -4.84 -18.58 -17.28
N LYS A 211 -5.01 -18.56 -18.61
CA LYS A 211 -4.38 -17.55 -19.45
C LYS A 211 -5.08 -16.21 -19.24
N ASN A 212 -4.32 -15.16 -19.02
CA ASN A 212 -4.86 -13.82 -18.95
C ASN A 212 -5.00 -13.24 -20.37
N ILE A 213 -6.22 -12.83 -20.72
CA ILE A 213 -6.54 -12.25 -22.04
C ILE A 213 -6.01 -10.80 -22.14
N GLU A 214 -5.91 -10.12 -21.00
CA GLU A 214 -5.43 -8.72 -20.91
C GLU A 214 -3.90 -8.62 -20.81
N ALA A 215 -3.19 -9.75 -20.87
CA ALA A 215 -1.74 -9.78 -20.78
C ALA A 215 -1.10 -8.99 -21.94
N GLN A 216 -0.18 -8.07 -21.60
CA GLN A 216 0.53 -7.29 -22.61
C GLN A 216 1.62 -8.11 -23.31
N GLU A 217 2.28 -9.01 -22.59
CA GLU A 217 3.35 -9.85 -23.09
C GLU A 217 3.08 -11.32 -22.73
N PRO A 218 3.32 -12.26 -23.62
CA PRO A 218 3.25 -13.68 -23.28
C PRO A 218 4.44 -14.06 -22.40
N LEU A 219 4.29 -15.13 -21.61
CA LEU A 219 5.41 -15.72 -20.88
C LEU A 219 6.41 -16.31 -21.88
N THR A 220 7.69 -15.96 -21.72
CA THR A 220 8.80 -16.44 -22.57
C THR A 220 9.72 -17.35 -21.74
N GLU A 221 10.57 -18.12 -22.42
CA GLU A 221 11.56 -19.00 -21.75
C GLU A 221 12.63 -18.24 -20.97
N GLU A 222 12.80 -16.94 -21.25
CA GLU A 222 13.80 -16.09 -20.60
C GLU A 222 13.29 -15.37 -19.35
N LYS A 223 11.96 -15.32 -19.18
CA LYS A 223 11.35 -14.56 -18.08
C LYS A 223 10.35 -15.43 -17.33
N ASP A 224 10.56 -15.56 -16.04
CA ASP A 224 9.64 -16.28 -15.16
C ASP A 224 8.61 -15.35 -14.53
N GLU A 225 7.43 -15.89 -14.30
CA GLU A 225 6.39 -15.23 -13.52
C GLU A 225 6.41 -15.75 -12.09
N HIS A 226 6.58 -14.85 -11.15
CA HIS A 226 6.54 -15.13 -9.73
C HIS A 226 5.20 -14.70 -9.16
N VAL A 227 4.51 -15.63 -8.54
CA VAL A 227 3.21 -15.38 -7.92
C VAL A 227 3.33 -15.60 -6.42
N LEU A 228 2.85 -14.64 -5.66
CA LEU A 228 2.80 -14.68 -4.21
C LEU A 228 1.36 -14.53 -3.77
N ILE A 229 0.79 -15.60 -3.20
CA ILE A 229 -0.55 -15.57 -2.61
C ILE A 229 -0.36 -15.36 -1.11
N ASN A 230 -0.82 -14.23 -0.61
CA ASN A 230 -0.73 -13.86 0.79
C ASN A 230 -2.02 -14.24 1.54
N PRO A 231 -1.96 -14.56 2.84
CA PRO A 231 -3.15 -14.59 3.68
C PRO A 231 -3.89 -13.25 3.64
N VAL A 232 -5.22 -13.30 3.57
CA VAL A 232 -6.02 -12.06 3.45
C VAL A 232 -5.81 -11.14 4.65
N VAL A 233 -5.74 -11.70 5.85
CA VAL A 233 -5.47 -10.95 7.09
C VAL A 233 -4.12 -10.20 7.02
N SER A 234 -3.10 -10.81 6.44
CA SER A 234 -1.78 -10.17 6.27
C SER A 234 -1.85 -9.05 5.24
N THR A 235 -2.57 -9.27 4.14
CA THR A 235 -2.79 -8.26 3.11
C THR A 235 -3.55 -7.06 3.65
N ILE A 236 -4.62 -7.27 4.43
CA ILE A 236 -5.37 -6.19 5.10
C ILE A 236 -4.43 -5.29 5.92
N LYS A 237 -3.53 -5.88 6.72
CA LYS A 237 -2.59 -5.10 7.54
C LYS A 237 -1.66 -4.22 6.70
N VAL A 238 -1.18 -4.73 5.57
CA VAL A 238 -0.33 -3.97 4.65
C VAL A 238 -1.11 -2.83 4.00
N PHE A 239 -2.33 -3.10 3.54
CA PHE A 239 -3.18 -2.10 2.90
C PHE A 239 -3.64 -1.03 3.89
N LEU A 240 -4.04 -1.42 5.10
CA LEU A 240 -4.40 -0.47 6.16
C LEU A 240 -3.24 0.47 6.52
N LYS A 241 -2.01 -0.05 6.58
CA LYS A 241 -0.83 0.78 6.85
C LYS A 241 -0.57 1.83 5.76
N ASN A 242 -0.91 1.51 4.51
CA ASN A 242 -0.68 2.37 3.35
C ASN A 242 -1.89 3.28 3.04
N LEU A 243 -3.02 3.07 3.70
CA LEU A 243 -4.24 3.85 3.56
C LEU A 243 -4.30 4.95 4.62
N THR A 244 -4.44 6.18 4.16
CA THR A 244 -4.70 7.34 5.02
C THR A 244 -6.06 7.91 4.65
N VAL A 245 -6.91 8.12 5.65
CA VAL A 245 -8.23 8.73 5.49
C VAL A 245 -8.31 9.96 6.39
N GLU A 246 -8.54 11.12 5.80
CA GLU A 246 -8.53 12.39 6.50
C GLU A 246 -9.69 13.28 6.04
N THR A 247 -10.13 14.20 6.87
CA THR A 247 -11.10 15.21 6.49
C THR A 247 -10.46 16.24 5.55
N ALA A 248 -11.13 16.56 4.43
CA ALA A 248 -10.63 17.56 3.47
C ALA A 248 -10.50 18.94 4.11
N SER A 249 -11.34 19.27 5.10
CA SER A 249 -11.31 20.51 5.88
C SER A 249 -12.13 20.33 7.15
N LYS A 250 -11.79 21.05 8.21
CA LYS A 250 -12.51 21.04 9.51
C LYS A 250 -13.99 21.46 9.41
N LYS A 251 -14.43 22.03 8.26
CA LYS A 251 -15.78 22.55 8.05
C LYS A 251 -16.57 21.76 7.00
N THR A 252 -16.04 20.66 6.50
CA THR A 252 -16.68 19.88 5.42
C THR A 252 -16.80 18.41 5.80
N THR A 253 -17.84 17.77 5.33
CA THR A 253 -18.07 16.31 5.44
C THR A 253 -17.37 15.55 4.29
N ALA A 254 -16.43 16.19 3.60
CA ALA A 254 -15.64 15.55 2.56
C ALA A 254 -14.41 14.89 3.16
N LEU A 255 -14.19 13.62 2.79
CA LEU A 255 -13.00 12.85 3.12
C LEU A 255 -12.02 12.79 1.94
N VAL A 256 -10.75 12.79 2.24
CA VAL A 256 -9.65 12.50 1.32
C VAL A 256 -9.08 11.14 1.69
N LEU A 257 -9.19 10.19 0.78
CA LEU A 257 -8.59 8.88 0.88
C LEU A 257 -7.29 8.90 0.09
N THR A 258 -6.19 8.58 0.72
CA THR A 258 -4.86 8.53 0.10
C THR A 258 -4.28 7.14 0.30
N PHE A 259 -3.77 6.55 -0.77
CA PHE A 259 -3.16 5.23 -0.74
C PHE A 259 -1.79 5.23 -1.43
N ASN A 260 -0.80 4.61 -0.79
CA ASN A 260 0.56 4.48 -1.30
C ASN A 260 0.79 3.05 -1.80
N ASP A 261 1.19 2.90 -3.05
CA ASP A 261 1.44 1.59 -3.66
C ASP A 261 2.62 1.63 -4.66
N LYS A 262 3.13 0.46 -5.03
CA LYS A 262 4.17 0.28 -6.05
C LYS A 262 3.62 0.28 -7.49
N ASP A 263 2.31 0.17 -7.64
CA ASP A 263 1.59 0.21 -8.91
C ASP A 263 0.43 1.20 -8.82
N GLU A 264 0.46 2.21 -9.69
CA GLU A 264 -0.53 3.30 -9.71
C GLU A 264 -1.93 2.77 -9.99
N LYS A 265 -2.07 1.85 -10.96
CA LYS A 265 -3.39 1.31 -11.32
C LYS A 265 -3.98 0.46 -10.22
N ARG A 266 -3.15 -0.30 -9.49
CA ARG A 266 -3.59 -1.06 -8.31
C ARG A 266 -4.10 -0.14 -7.21
N ALA A 267 -3.41 0.99 -6.99
CA ALA A 267 -3.84 2.00 -6.02
C ALA A 267 -5.18 2.65 -6.40
N GLU A 268 -5.37 3.02 -7.67
CA GLU A 268 -6.62 3.56 -8.19
C GLU A 268 -7.78 2.58 -8.04
N ASP A 269 -7.57 1.34 -8.47
CA ASP A 269 -8.59 0.29 -8.41
C ASP A 269 -8.97 -0.02 -6.95
N PHE A 270 -7.98 -0.06 -6.05
CA PHE A 270 -8.22 -0.26 -4.63
C PHE A 270 -9.09 0.85 -4.02
N LEU A 271 -8.72 2.12 -4.22
CA LEU A 271 -9.51 3.25 -3.70
C LEU A 271 -10.92 3.29 -4.29
N SER A 272 -11.04 3.02 -5.59
CA SER A 272 -12.34 2.98 -6.27
C SER A 272 -13.23 1.87 -5.72
N GLN A 273 -12.67 0.67 -5.56
CA GLN A 273 -13.40 -0.47 -5.01
C GLN A 273 -13.75 -0.29 -3.53
N LEU A 274 -12.88 0.33 -2.75
CA LEU A 274 -13.14 0.65 -1.35
C LEU A 274 -14.39 1.53 -1.21
N VAL A 275 -14.51 2.56 -2.05
CA VAL A 275 -15.69 3.43 -2.10
C VAL A 275 -16.95 2.66 -2.55
N ILE A 276 -16.82 1.75 -3.51
CA ILE A 276 -17.93 0.89 -3.96
C ILE A 276 -18.40 -0.02 -2.83
N CYS A 277 -17.49 -0.70 -2.14
CA CYS A 277 -17.80 -1.59 -1.01
C CYS A 277 -18.45 -0.80 0.13
N TYR A 278 -17.93 0.38 0.45
CA TYR A 278 -18.52 1.29 1.45
C TYR A 278 -19.97 1.65 1.09
N ASN A 279 -20.22 2.10 -0.15
CA ASN A 279 -21.58 2.43 -0.59
C ASN A 279 -22.52 1.21 -0.58
N ARG A 280 -22.01 0.03 -0.92
CA ARG A 280 -22.77 -1.24 -0.86
C ARG A 280 -23.19 -1.56 0.57
N GLN A 281 -22.28 -1.46 1.51
CA GLN A 281 -22.55 -1.69 2.93
C GLN A 281 -23.54 -0.66 3.48
N ALA A 282 -23.32 0.63 3.25
CA ALA A 282 -24.22 1.69 3.69
C ALA A 282 -25.65 1.53 3.15
N ASN A 283 -25.81 1.07 1.90
CA ASN A 283 -27.12 0.78 1.34
C ASN A 283 -27.75 -0.49 1.93
N ALA A 284 -26.97 -1.51 2.23
CA ALA A 284 -27.47 -2.73 2.88
C ALA A 284 -28.00 -2.42 4.29
N ASP A 285 -27.28 -1.62 5.07
CA ASP A 285 -27.66 -1.22 6.43
C ASP A 285 -28.99 -0.40 6.40
N LYS A 286 -29.15 0.50 5.42
CA LYS A 286 -30.41 1.26 5.23
C LYS A 286 -31.58 0.36 4.88
N ASN A 287 -31.39 -0.61 3.99
CA ASN A 287 -32.43 -1.53 3.62
C ASN A 287 -32.86 -2.43 4.78
N GLU A 288 -31.89 -2.90 5.57
CA GLU A 288 -32.16 -3.69 6.79
C GLU A 288 -32.97 -2.87 7.83
N LEU A 289 -32.58 -1.61 8.04
CA LEU A 289 -33.29 -0.71 8.93
C LEU A 289 -34.73 -0.46 8.45
N ALA A 290 -34.93 -0.27 7.13
CA ALA A 290 -36.25 -0.08 6.54
C ALA A 290 -37.16 -1.32 6.73
N MET A 291 -36.62 -2.53 6.49
CA MET A 291 -37.36 -3.78 6.71
C MET A 291 -37.71 -3.98 8.18
N LYS A 292 -36.77 -3.75 9.11
CA LYS A 292 -37.07 -3.85 10.56
C LYS A 292 -38.13 -2.84 11.01
N THR A 293 -38.14 -1.65 10.41
CA THR A 293 -39.14 -0.63 10.71
C THR A 293 -40.53 -1.06 10.19
N GLU A 294 -40.60 -1.65 9.00
CA GLU A 294 -41.84 -2.19 8.44
C GLU A 294 -42.40 -3.33 9.29
N ASP A 295 -41.55 -4.28 9.72
CA ASP A 295 -41.95 -5.38 10.60
C ASP A 295 -42.43 -4.92 11.97
N PHE A 296 -41.94 -3.75 12.47
CA PHE A 296 -42.37 -3.19 13.73
C PHE A 296 -43.73 -2.46 13.65
N VAL A 297 -44.08 -1.93 12.47
CA VAL A 297 -45.31 -1.15 12.25
C VAL A 297 -46.51 -2.04 11.88
N ASN A 298 -46.29 -3.25 11.35
CA ASN A 298 -47.31 -4.24 11.02
C ASN A 298 -47.62 -5.15 12.20
#